data_81c0271ceb6ec8fbafc974c235be7c86
#
_entry.id   81c0271ceb6ec8fbafc974c235be7c86
#
_cell.length_a   1.000
_cell.length_b   1.000
_cell.length_c   1.000
_cell.angle_alpha   90.00
_cell.angle_beta   90.00
_cell.angle_gamma   90.00
#
_symmetry.space_group_name_H-M   'P 1'
#
loop_
_entity.id
_entity.type
_entity.pdbx_description
1 polymer ?
#
loop_
_entity_poly.entity_id
_entity_poly.type
_entity_poly.pdbx_seq_one_letter_code
_entity_poly.pdbx_strand_id
1 'polypeptide(L)'
;TPDGLEGNEDCGQMSAWYVLSALGFYPVTPGTTDYIIGTPLFSSATINLENGKTFTVKANGVSKENFYIQTAKLNDVLHIRSYLSHFDIEKGGSLQFSMGATPSSFGTTDFPSTAISDNKIILNPVIDGGAISFKDTKTVKISTAKEGVGYYYTMDGSIPTKASKKYSAP
;
A
#
# COMPACT_ATOMS: atom_id res chain seq x y z
N THR A 1 28.70 -7.75 -10.18
CA THR A 1 29.95 -6.98 -10.04
C THR A 1 29.79 -5.94 -8.95
N PRO A 2 30.83 -5.54 -8.19
CA PRO A 2 30.69 -4.57 -7.10
C PRO A 2 30.14 -3.20 -7.51
N ASP A 3 30.28 -2.84 -8.77
CA ASP A 3 29.83 -1.61 -9.42
C ASP A 3 28.61 -1.84 -10.34
N GLY A 4 28.10 -3.07 -10.38
CA GLY A 4 26.97 -3.44 -11.21
C GLY A 4 25.65 -3.24 -10.52
N LEU A 5 24.82 -2.33 -11.02
CA LEU A 5 23.41 -2.29 -10.68
C LEU A 5 22.70 -3.38 -11.46
N GLU A 6 21.99 -4.26 -10.76
CA GLU A 6 21.11 -5.23 -11.40
C GLU A 6 19.94 -4.50 -12.10
N GLY A 7 19.42 -5.08 -13.19
CA GLY A 7 18.42 -4.41 -14.02
C GLY A 7 17.12 -4.01 -13.30
N ASN A 8 16.87 -4.53 -12.11
CA ASN A 8 15.66 -4.25 -11.32
C ASN A 8 15.92 -3.27 -10.16
N GLU A 9 17.08 -2.61 -10.12
CA GLU A 9 17.39 -1.66 -9.03
C GLU A 9 16.46 -0.43 -9.04
N ASP A 10 16.10 0.02 -10.24
CA ASP A 10 15.11 1.07 -10.47
C ASP A 10 15.17 2.24 -9.47
N CYS A 11 16.26 3.01 -9.54
CA CYS A 11 16.50 4.18 -8.70
C CYS A 11 16.54 3.88 -7.18
N GLY A 12 17.03 2.72 -6.78
CA GLY A 12 17.20 2.33 -5.38
C GLY A 12 16.04 1.50 -4.80
N GLN A 13 15.11 1.05 -5.64
CA GLN A 13 13.97 0.24 -5.18
C GLN A 13 14.43 -1.08 -4.54
N MET A 14 15.39 -1.79 -5.14
CA MET A 14 15.91 -3.05 -4.58
C MET A 14 16.74 -2.81 -3.33
N SER A 15 17.52 -1.74 -3.26
CA SER A 15 18.24 -1.36 -2.05
C SER A 15 17.28 -1.02 -0.91
N ALA A 16 16.22 -0.29 -1.17
CA ALA A 16 15.17 0.01 -0.20
C ALA A 16 14.46 -1.26 0.28
N TRP A 17 14.14 -2.18 -0.65
CA TRP A 17 13.57 -3.48 -0.31
C TRP A 17 14.49 -4.26 0.65
N TYR A 18 15.78 -4.34 0.35
CA TYR A 18 16.74 -5.05 1.20
C TYR A 18 16.82 -4.45 2.60
N VAL A 19 16.99 -3.13 2.70
CA VAL A 19 17.13 -2.43 3.98
C VAL A 19 15.87 -2.61 4.84
N LEU A 20 14.70 -2.33 4.28
CA LEU A 20 13.44 -2.44 5.02
C LEU A 20 13.12 -3.88 5.40
N SER A 21 13.34 -4.85 4.51
CA SER A 21 13.15 -6.28 4.80
C SER A 21 14.09 -6.76 5.90
N ALA A 22 15.35 -6.29 5.89
CA ALA A 22 16.32 -6.61 6.95
C ALA A 22 15.93 -6.02 8.31
N LEU A 23 15.19 -4.90 8.34
CA LEU A 23 14.57 -4.34 9.54
C LEU A 23 13.37 -5.14 10.03
N GLY A 24 12.79 -6.00 9.19
CA GLY A 24 11.65 -6.85 9.53
C GLY A 24 10.29 -6.32 9.12
N PHE A 25 10.22 -5.39 8.18
CA PHE A 25 8.96 -4.93 7.59
C PHE A 25 9.17 -4.33 6.20
N TYR A 26 8.13 -4.34 5.36
CA TYR A 26 8.20 -3.79 4.00
C TYR A 26 6.83 -3.29 3.50
N PRO A 27 6.75 -2.14 2.80
CA PRO A 27 5.51 -1.64 2.20
C PRO A 27 5.20 -2.41 0.92
N VAL A 28 4.48 -3.51 1.03
CA VAL A 28 4.17 -4.40 -0.11
C VAL A 28 3.16 -3.79 -1.07
N THR A 29 2.19 -3.02 -0.56
CA THR A 29 1.11 -2.45 -1.35
C THR A 29 1.33 -0.95 -1.56
N PRO A 30 1.66 -0.50 -2.79
CA PRO A 30 1.82 0.92 -3.08
C PRO A 30 0.54 1.72 -2.76
N GLY A 31 0.72 2.93 -2.22
CA GLY A 31 -0.39 3.83 -1.90
C GLY A 31 -1.10 3.56 -0.57
N THR A 32 -0.65 2.57 0.21
CA THR A 32 -1.05 2.40 1.60
C THR A 32 0.02 2.89 2.57
N THR A 33 -0.35 3.06 3.83
CA THR A 33 0.58 3.42 4.91
C THR A 33 1.08 2.20 5.66
N ASP A 34 0.73 0.99 5.21
CA ASP A 34 0.97 -0.25 5.94
C ASP A 34 2.26 -0.93 5.48
N TYR A 35 3.08 -1.29 6.44
CA TYR A 35 4.28 -2.11 6.27
C TYR A 35 3.99 -3.52 6.76
N ILE A 36 4.12 -4.51 5.90
CA ILE A 36 3.93 -5.92 6.27
C ILE A 36 5.11 -6.38 7.10
N ILE A 37 4.84 -6.98 8.25
CA ILE A 37 5.85 -7.49 9.17
C ILE A 37 6.39 -8.81 8.65
N GLY A 38 7.71 -8.92 8.63
CA GLY A 38 8.48 -10.13 8.32
C GLY A 38 9.53 -10.38 9.39
N THR A 39 10.40 -11.35 9.16
CA THR A 39 11.48 -11.69 10.08
C THR A 39 12.62 -10.68 9.99
N PRO A 40 12.99 -9.99 11.09
CA PRO A 40 14.17 -9.16 11.12
C PRO A 40 15.45 -9.95 10.91
N LEU A 41 16.43 -9.39 10.21
CA LEU A 41 17.76 -9.98 10.03
C LEU A 41 18.65 -9.73 11.25
N PHE A 42 18.47 -8.61 11.93
CA PHE A 42 19.30 -8.15 13.03
C PHE A 42 18.57 -8.27 14.37
N SER A 43 19.33 -8.53 15.44
CA SER A 43 18.78 -8.57 16.81
C SER A 43 18.31 -7.18 17.29
N SER A 44 18.90 -6.13 16.75
CA SER A 44 18.48 -4.75 17.00
C SER A 44 18.88 -3.84 15.84
N ALA A 45 18.00 -2.92 15.49
CA ALA A 45 18.27 -1.86 14.52
C ALA A 45 17.53 -0.58 14.95
N THR A 46 18.11 0.59 14.68
CA THR A 46 17.51 1.88 15.02
C THR A 46 17.43 2.76 13.79
N ILE A 47 16.26 3.32 13.56
CA ILE A 47 15.99 4.31 12.51
C ILE A 47 15.99 5.69 13.16
N ASN A 48 16.86 6.58 12.69
CA ASN A 48 16.83 7.98 13.06
C ASN A 48 15.89 8.71 12.11
N LEU A 49 14.84 9.30 12.66
CA LEU A 49 13.80 9.97 11.90
C LEU A 49 14.13 11.45 11.67
N GLU A 50 13.66 12.02 10.57
CA GLU A 50 13.88 13.44 10.25
C GLU A 50 13.31 14.40 11.28
N ASN A 51 12.27 13.99 12.01
CA ASN A 51 11.68 14.74 13.11
C ASN A 51 12.50 14.69 14.41
N GLY A 52 13.72 14.15 14.39
CA GLY A 52 14.62 14.01 15.53
C GLY A 52 14.30 12.87 16.51
N LYS A 53 13.26 12.10 16.25
CA LYS A 53 12.92 10.90 17.05
C LYS A 53 13.68 9.68 16.53
N THR A 54 13.57 8.57 17.26
CA THR A 54 14.09 7.27 16.85
C THR A 54 13.01 6.21 16.89
N PHE A 55 13.10 5.25 15.97
CA PHE A 55 12.28 4.04 16.02
C PHE A 55 13.22 2.82 16.05
N THR A 56 13.11 2.00 17.08
CA THR A 56 14.01 0.87 17.30
C THR A 56 13.27 -0.44 17.11
N VAL A 57 13.78 -1.30 16.23
CA VAL A 57 13.33 -2.69 16.09
C VAL A 57 14.24 -3.58 16.93
N LYS A 58 13.68 -4.46 17.74
CA LYS A 58 14.39 -5.47 18.54
C LYS A 58 13.81 -6.85 18.24
N ALA A 59 14.67 -7.82 17.95
CA ALA A 59 14.28 -9.21 17.68
C ALA A 59 14.99 -10.13 18.68
N ASN A 60 14.36 -10.31 19.84
CA ASN A 60 14.93 -11.10 20.95
C ASN A 60 14.98 -12.58 20.57
N GLY A 61 16.18 -13.13 20.54
CA GLY A 61 16.41 -14.54 20.21
C GLY A 61 16.47 -14.87 18.73
N VAL A 62 16.49 -13.88 17.82
CA VAL A 62 16.60 -14.12 16.38
C VAL A 62 17.89 -14.87 16.07
N SER A 63 17.79 -15.94 15.28
CA SER A 63 18.90 -16.74 14.77
C SER A 63 18.48 -17.43 13.47
N LYS A 64 19.38 -18.25 12.89
CA LYS A 64 19.05 -19.09 11.73
C LYS A 64 17.97 -20.12 12.02
N GLU A 65 17.87 -20.58 13.27
CA GLU A 65 16.88 -21.53 13.76
C GLU A 65 15.63 -20.83 14.28
N ASN A 66 15.77 -19.66 14.91
CA ASN A 66 14.70 -18.89 15.54
C ASN A 66 14.30 -17.71 14.65
N PHE A 67 13.55 -17.97 13.60
CA PHE A 67 13.11 -16.95 12.65
C PHE A 67 11.59 -16.75 12.61
N TYR A 68 10.83 -17.50 13.40
CA TYR A 68 9.39 -17.26 13.54
C TYR A 68 9.10 -16.29 14.66
N ILE A 69 8.30 -15.25 14.35
CA ILE A 69 7.83 -14.31 15.36
C ILE A 69 6.81 -15.04 16.25
N GLN A 70 7.06 -15.07 17.55
CA GLN A 70 6.16 -15.64 18.56
C GLN A 70 5.19 -14.58 19.07
N THR A 71 5.71 -13.41 19.43
CA THR A 71 4.94 -12.26 19.89
C THR A 71 5.60 -10.97 19.41
N ALA A 72 4.80 -9.92 19.29
CA ALA A 72 5.28 -8.58 19.03
C ALA A 72 4.70 -7.56 20.03
N LYS A 73 5.48 -6.54 20.35
CA LYS A 73 5.04 -5.38 21.12
C LYS A 73 5.44 -4.09 20.42
N LEU A 74 4.49 -3.17 20.28
CA LEU A 74 4.72 -1.82 19.80
C LEU A 74 4.63 -0.87 20.99
N ASN A 75 5.74 -0.21 21.33
CA ASN A 75 5.82 0.66 22.50
C ASN A 75 5.31 -0.04 23.78
N ASP A 76 5.80 -1.26 24.02
CA ASP A 76 5.47 -2.15 25.14
C ASP A 76 4.01 -2.67 25.17
N VAL A 77 3.15 -2.28 24.23
CA VAL A 77 1.79 -2.77 24.09
C VAL A 77 1.78 -3.96 23.15
N LEU A 78 1.04 -5.02 23.47
CA LEU A 78 0.90 -6.20 22.64
C LEU A 78 0.39 -5.82 21.23
N HIS A 79 1.13 -6.23 20.21
CA HIS A 79 0.82 -5.99 18.81
C HIS A 79 0.48 -7.30 18.13
N ILE A 80 -0.78 -7.46 17.70
CA ILE A 80 -1.29 -8.71 17.12
C ILE A 80 -1.42 -8.66 15.59
N ARG A 81 -1.31 -7.47 15.00
CA ARG A 81 -1.44 -7.24 13.56
C ARG A 81 -0.22 -7.76 12.80
N SER A 82 -0.44 -8.27 11.60
CA SER A 82 0.64 -8.65 10.67
C SER A 82 1.29 -7.46 9.96
N TYR A 83 0.93 -6.24 10.33
CA TYR A 83 1.42 -5.00 9.71
C TYR A 83 1.63 -3.89 10.73
N LEU A 84 2.42 -2.90 10.34
CA LEU A 84 2.76 -1.70 11.09
C LEU A 84 2.38 -0.48 10.26
N SER A 85 1.79 0.54 10.86
CA SER A 85 1.50 1.79 10.14
C SER A 85 2.73 2.70 10.06
N HIS A 86 2.89 3.42 8.94
CA HIS A 86 3.89 4.48 8.81
C HIS A 86 3.81 5.50 9.95
N PHE A 87 2.61 5.87 10.34
CA PHE A 87 2.40 6.80 11.46
C PHE A 87 2.90 6.27 12.81
N ASP A 88 2.94 4.95 13.01
CA ASP A 88 3.51 4.37 14.23
C ASP A 88 5.02 4.50 14.24
N ILE A 89 5.68 4.41 13.09
CA ILE A 89 7.12 4.66 12.93
C ILE A 89 7.43 6.14 13.18
N GLU A 90 6.69 7.06 12.54
CA GLU A 90 6.91 8.51 12.65
C GLU A 90 6.77 9.05 14.08
N LYS A 91 5.93 8.43 14.90
CA LYS A 91 5.81 8.79 16.32
C LYS A 91 7.08 8.49 17.09
N GLY A 92 7.95 7.65 16.57
CA GLY A 92 9.10 7.09 17.27
C GLY A 92 8.70 6.00 18.27
N GLY A 93 9.70 5.40 18.92
CA GLY A 93 9.47 4.35 19.90
C GLY A 93 10.13 3.02 19.53
N SER A 94 9.47 1.89 19.81
CA SER A 94 10.06 0.58 19.58
C SER A 94 9.05 -0.47 19.12
N LEU A 95 9.51 -1.36 18.24
CA LEU A 95 8.86 -2.61 17.87
C LEU A 95 9.74 -3.77 18.38
N GLN A 96 9.21 -4.58 19.28
CA GLN A 96 9.94 -5.67 19.90
C GLN A 96 9.31 -7.01 19.55
N PHE A 97 10.12 -7.92 19.04
CA PHE A 97 9.73 -9.29 18.73
C PHE A 97 10.35 -10.28 19.71
N SER A 98 9.62 -11.31 20.07
CA SER A 98 10.15 -12.56 20.63
C SER A 98 10.17 -13.59 19.51
N MET A 99 11.34 -14.16 19.26
CA MET A 99 11.56 -15.10 18.15
C MET A 99 11.62 -16.53 18.64
N GLY A 100 11.27 -17.48 17.77
CA GLY A 100 11.31 -18.90 18.07
C GLY A 100 11.51 -19.78 16.85
N ALA A 101 11.72 -21.09 17.08
CA ALA A 101 12.04 -22.06 16.03
C ALA A 101 10.80 -22.65 15.32
N THR A 102 9.61 -22.43 15.86
CA THR A 102 8.37 -23.02 15.32
C THR A 102 7.38 -21.93 14.92
N PRO A 103 6.53 -22.17 13.90
CA PRO A 103 5.44 -21.26 13.57
C PRO A 103 4.54 -20.94 14.78
N SER A 104 4.03 -19.72 14.83
CA SER A 104 3.11 -19.24 15.87
C SER A 104 1.80 -18.74 15.25
N SER A 105 0.88 -18.31 16.10
CA SER A 105 -0.35 -17.62 15.67
C SER A 105 -0.19 -16.11 15.50
N PHE A 106 1.03 -15.57 15.58
CA PHE A 106 1.26 -14.14 15.38
C PHE A 106 0.79 -13.69 13.98
N GLY A 107 0.04 -12.58 13.93
CA GLY A 107 -0.40 -11.98 12.68
C GLY A 107 -1.45 -12.78 11.89
N THR A 108 -2.10 -13.79 12.50
CA THR A 108 -3.11 -14.62 11.82
C THR A 108 -4.55 -14.12 11.95
N THR A 109 -4.79 -13.04 12.69
CA THR A 109 -6.14 -12.57 13.02
C THR A 109 -6.47 -11.16 12.54
N ASP A 110 -5.47 -10.34 12.29
CA ASP A 110 -5.64 -8.95 11.84
C ASP A 110 -4.70 -8.67 10.66
N PHE A 111 -5.26 -8.59 9.46
CA PHE A 111 -4.55 -8.45 8.20
C PHE A 111 -4.70 -7.02 7.64
N PRO A 112 -3.70 -6.53 6.88
CA PRO A 112 -3.83 -5.25 6.20
C PRO A 112 -4.92 -5.31 5.14
N SER A 113 -5.54 -4.17 4.86
CA SER A 113 -6.50 -4.07 3.77
C SER A 113 -5.77 -4.22 2.43
N THR A 114 -6.23 -5.14 1.58
CA THR A 114 -5.73 -5.35 0.21
C THR A 114 -6.67 -4.77 -0.84
N ALA A 115 -7.76 -4.14 -0.41
CA ALA A 115 -8.76 -3.56 -1.30
C ALA A 115 -9.15 -2.16 -0.81
N ILE A 116 -9.47 -1.28 -1.75
CA ILE A 116 -10.04 0.03 -1.45
C ILE A 116 -11.52 -0.16 -1.14
N SER A 117 -11.87 -0.07 0.14
CA SER A 117 -13.24 -0.33 0.64
C SER A 117 -14.10 0.94 0.77
N ASP A 118 -13.50 2.14 0.72
CA ASP A 118 -14.17 3.39 1.03
C ASP A 118 -14.95 4.02 -0.14
N ASN A 119 -15.08 3.30 -1.24
CA ASN A 119 -15.84 3.73 -2.41
C ASN A 119 -15.40 5.09 -3.02
N LYS A 120 -14.21 5.59 -2.71
CA LYS A 120 -13.71 6.88 -3.22
C LYS A 120 -13.25 6.82 -4.67
N ILE A 121 -12.94 5.63 -5.20
CA ILE A 121 -12.56 5.49 -6.60
C ILE A 121 -13.80 5.59 -7.46
N ILE A 122 -13.78 6.55 -8.38
CA ILE A 122 -14.73 6.68 -9.48
C ILE A 122 -13.98 6.25 -10.74
N LEU A 123 -14.38 5.13 -11.32
CA LEU A 123 -13.82 4.66 -12.59
C LEU A 123 -14.17 5.64 -13.71
N ASN A 124 -13.29 5.75 -14.70
CA ASN A 124 -13.56 6.52 -15.89
C ASN A 124 -14.84 6.00 -16.57
N PRO A 125 -15.71 6.90 -17.06
CA PRO A 125 -16.90 6.49 -17.79
C PRO A 125 -16.50 5.81 -19.11
N VAL A 126 -17.25 4.79 -19.48
CA VAL A 126 -17.15 4.17 -20.79
C VAL A 126 -18.12 4.89 -21.73
N ILE A 127 -17.60 5.36 -22.85
CA ILE A 127 -18.38 5.96 -23.92
C ILE A 127 -18.54 4.92 -25.02
N ASP A 128 -19.73 4.35 -25.14
CA ASP A 128 -20.09 3.42 -26.19
C ASP A 128 -20.90 4.14 -27.26
N GLY A 129 -20.31 4.24 -28.41
CA GLY A 129 -20.90 4.86 -29.59
C GLY A 129 -20.70 4.03 -30.86
N GLY A 130 -20.11 2.83 -30.77
CA GLY A 130 -19.82 1.99 -31.93
C GLY A 130 -18.82 2.65 -32.91
N ALA A 131 -19.07 2.57 -34.21
CA ALA A 131 -18.15 3.03 -35.24
C ALA A 131 -17.81 4.55 -35.11
N ILE A 132 -16.54 4.88 -35.37
CA ILE A 132 -16.03 6.27 -35.30
C ILE A 132 -16.72 7.17 -36.36
N SER A 133 -16.97 6.62 -37.56
CA SER A 133 -17.65 7.35 -38.64
C SER A 133 -19.12 6.94 -38.70
N PHE A 134 -19.99 7.89 -38.87
CA PHE A 134 -21.44 7.68 -39.00
C PHE A 134 -22.06 8.70 -39.99
N LYS A 135 -23.22 8.35 -40.50
CA LYS A 135 -24.00 9.21 -41.39
C LYS A 135 -25.25 9.70 -40.62
N ASP A 136 -25.55 10.98 -40.73
CA ASP A 136 -26.69 11.64 -40.12
C ASP A 136 -26.63 11.73 -38.55
N THR A 137 -27.09 10.74 -37.83
CA THR A 137 -27.15 10.75 -36.37
C THR A 137 -26.54 9.51 -35.76
N LYS A 138 -26.07 9.65 -34.52
CA LYS A 138 -25.48 8.55 -33.74
C LYS A 138 -25.89 8.62 -32.29
N THR A 139 -26.35 7.52 -31.75
CA THR A 139 -26.65 7.39 -30.34
C THR A 139 -25.37 7.00 -29.58
N VAL A 140 -25.07 7.71 -28.51
CA VAL A 140 -23.90 7.46 -27.65
C VAL A 140 -24.38 7.16 -26.24
N LYS A 141 -23.93 6.05 -25.68
CA LYS A 141 -24.20 5.67 -24.28
C LYS A 141 -22.98 5.96 -23.40
N ILE A 142 -23.19 6.63 -22.28
CA ILE A 142 -22.16 6.84 -21.25
C ILE A 142 -22.54 5.98 -20.04
N SER A 143 -21.62 5.15 -19.59
CA SER A 143 -21.85 4.26 -18.45
C SER A 143 -20.63 4.14 -17.55
N THR A 144 -20.84 3.72 -16.29
CA THR A 144 -19.80 3.31 -15.34
C THR A 144 -20.29 2.12 -14.54
N ALA A 145 -19.36 1.41 -13.93
CA ALA A 145 -19.66 0.33 -13.00
C ALA A 145 -20.18 0.82 -11.63
N LYS A 146 -20.10 2.13 -11.34
CA LYS A 146 -20.48 2.67 -10.02
C LYS A 146 -21.84 3.36 -10.09
N GLU A 147 -22.76 2.96 -9.25
CA GLU A 147 -24.07 3.57 -9.09
C GLU A 147 -23.98 4.95 -8.40
N GLY A 148 -24.98 5.81 -8.65
CA GLY A 148 -25.10 7.13 -8.01
C GLY A 148 -24.14 8.20 -8.55
N VAL A 149 -23.39 7.92 -9.62
CA VAL A 149 -22.46 8.86 -10.25
C VAL A 149 -23.15 9.67 -11.33
N GLY A 150 -23.00 11.00 -11.29
CA GLY A 150 -23.48 11.90 -12.35
C GLY A 150 -22.42 12.13 -13.42
N TYR A 151 -22.81 12.09 -14.69
CA TYR A 151 -21.95 12.38 -15.83
C TYR A 151 -22.25 13.74 -16.40
N TYR A 152 -21.21 14.45 -16.77
CA TYR A 152 -21.31 15.74 -17.47
C TYR A 152 -20.50 15.63 -18.76
N TYR A 153 -20.97 16.24 -19.84
CA TYR A 153 -20.32 16.18 -21.13
C TYR A 153 -20.35 17.50 -21.86
N THR A 154 -19.44 17.66 -22.81
CA THR A 154 -19.37 18.75 -23.77
C THR A 154 -19.33 18.16 -25.19
N MET A 155 -19.69 18.95 -26.19
CA MET A 155 -19.64 18.54 -27.61
C MET A 155 -18.67 19.40 -28.42
N ASP A 156 -18.04 20.36 -27.79
CA ASP A 156 -17.12 21.34 -28.40
C ASP A 156 -15.64 21.04 -28.07
N GLY A 157 -15.37 19.92 -27.40
CA GLY A 157 -14.02 19.54 -26.99
C GLY A 157 -13.53 20.25 -25.71
N SER A 158 -14.32 21.09 -25.09
CA SER A 158 -13.98 21.68 -23.79
C SER A 158 -14.04 20.64 -22.67
N ILE A 159 -13.29 20.89 -21.58
CA ILE A 159 -13.30 20.00 -20.40
C ILE A 159 -14.66 20.13 -19.69
N PRO A 160 -15.40 19.02 -19.49
CA PRO A 160 -16.69 19.07 -18.78
C PRO A 160 -16.52 19.50 -17.33
N THR A 161 -17.45 20.30 -16.85
CA THR A 161 -17.56 20.75 -15.45
C THR A 161 -18.95 20.42 -14.91
N LYS A 162 -19.20 20.68 -13.63
CA LYS A 162 -20.54 20.52 -13.04
C LYS A 162 -21.58 21.47 -13.64
N ALA A 163 -21.15 22.50 -14.36
CA ALA A 163 -22.03 23.43 -15.10
C ALA A 163 -22.33 22.93 -16.53
N SER A 164 -21.64 21.93 -17.03
CA SER A 164 -21.87 21.33 -18.36
C SER A 164 -23.16 20.52 -18.39
N LYS A 165 -23.57 20.09 -19.59
CA LYS A 165 -24.78 19.26 -19.75
C LYS A 165 -24.62 17.96 -18.95
N LYS A 166 -25.63 17.64 -18.14
CA LYS A 166 -25.71 16.37 -17.42
C LYS A 166 -26.28 15.31 -18.35
N TYR A 167 -25.60 14.18 -18.42
CA TYR A 167 -26.10 13.02 -19.16
C TYR A 167 -27.17 12.31 -18.35
N SER A 168 -28.33 12.04 -18.96
CA SER A 168 -29.46 11.33 -18.32
C SER A 168 -29.85 10.06 -19.07
N ALA A 169 -29.72 10.04 -20.38
CA ALA A 169 -30.01 8.90 -21.25
C ALA A 169 -29.31 9.05 -22.61
N PRO A 170 -29.15 7.94 -23.36
CA PRO A 170 -28.64 7.98 -24.74
C PRO A 170 -29.51 8.80 -25.67
#